data_4c56d572bc18db648c9bf8bb85540b95
#
_entry.id   4c56d572bc18db648c9bf8bb85540b95
#
_cell.length_a   1.000
_cell.length_b   1.000
_cell.length_c   1.000
_cell.angle_alpha   90.00
_cell.angle_beta   90.00
_cell.angle_gamma   90.00
#
_symmetry.space_group_name_H-M   'P 1'
#
loop_
_entity.id
_entity.type
_entity.pdbx_description
1 polymer ?
#
loop_
_entity_poly.entity_id
_entity_poly.type
_entity_poly.pdbx_seq_one_letter_code
_entity_poly.pdbx_strand_id
1 'polypeptide(L)'
;NSSDRTPNILASAQKEAESQGLTIRHLTENKIQSSYAARNTAIRASTGEILAFTDADCRPLPQWISHLVQPFADPAVGLVVGEINALPGETLLEKYAERQSMMTQKDTLAHPFCPYGQTANLGIRRQVFAEIGLFRPYMTTGGDADMCWRIGRETAWKLVFAETALVQHRHRATIAELKSQWRRYGRSNRYLHELYGVDLMRDFTWKESVYRLSRWLLKELPVAGASAIAGKTPWLDAIASPINLYCAINRSAGQREAKLPEPAKTIEWL
;
A
#
# COMPACT_ATOMS: atom_id res chain seq x y z
N ASN A 1 -17.24 7.84 -5.22
CA ASN A 1 -18.35 7.03 -5.75
C ASN A 1 -18.59 5.79 -4.87
N SER A 2 -18.84 6.02 -3.56
CA SER A 2 -19.15 4.96 -2.60
C SER A 2 -20.66 4.67 -2.60
N SER A 3 -21.04 3.40 -2.60
CA SER A 3 -22.43 2.94 -2.58
C SER A 3 -22.92 2.53 -1.18
N ASP A 4 -22.06 2.63 -0.19
CA ASP A 4 -22.31 2.31 1.23
C ASP A 4 -22.65 3.55 2.07
N ARG A 5 -22.51 3.45 3.40
CA ARG A 5 -22.79 4.55 4.34
C ARG A 5 -21.70 5.65 4.37
N THR A 6 -20.64 5.57 3.57
CA THR A 6 -19.54 6.55 3.56
C THR A 6 -20.01 8.00 3.43
N PRO A 7 -20.95 8.36 2.51
CA PRO A 7 -21.41 9.75 2.41
C PRO A 7 -22.05 10.28 3.71
N ASN A 8 -22.83 9.44 4.39
CA ASN A 8 -23.50 9.83 5.65
C ASN A 8 -22.48 10.01 6.78
N ILE A 9 -21.48 9.12 6.86
CA ILE A 9 -20.39 9.21 7.84
C ILE A 9 -19.59 10.50 7.61
N LEU A 10 -19.25 10.81 6.37
CA LEU A 10 -18.53 12.04 6.03
C LEU A 10 -19.34 13.30 6.35
N ALA A 11 -20.64 13.31 6.10
CA ALA A 11 -21.49 14.46 6.45
C ALA A 11 -21.55 14.69 7.97
N SER A 12 -21.56 13.63 8.77
CA SER A 12 -21.48 13.74 10.22
C SER A 12 -20.11 14.24 10.69
N ALA A 13 -19.03 13.70 10.10
CA ALA A 13 -17.66 14.11 10.41
C ALA A 13 -17.40 15.58 10.02
N GLN A 14 -17.99 16.09 8.94
CA GLN A 14 -17.89 17.50 8.54
C GLN A 14 -18.44 18.43 9.63
N LYS A 15 -19.64 18.14 10.13
CA LYS A 15 -20.26 18.95 11.21
C LYS A 15 -19.43 18.96 12.49
N GLU A 16 -18.88 17.81 12.86
CA GLU A 16 -18.02 17.69 14.04
C GLU A 16 -16.73 18.49 13.86
N ALA A 17 -16.07 18.37 12.69
CA ALA A 17 -14.85 19.08 12.37
C ALA A 17 -15.05 20.61 12.37
N GLU A 18 -16.15 21.10 11.82
CA GLU A 18 -16.52 22.52 11.83
C GLU A 18 -16.58 23.07 13.24
N SER A 19 -17.15 22.31 14.19
CA SER A 19 -17.22 22.72 15.62
C SER A 19 -15.84 22.84 16.28
N GLN A 20 -14.82 22.20 15.70
CA GLN A 20 -13.42 22.21 16.15
C GLN A 20 -12.54 23.17 15.33
N GLY A 21 -13.10 23.95 14.40
CA GLY A 21 -12.37 24.85 13.52
C GLY A 21 -11.60 24.14 12.40
N LEU A 22 -11.93 22.87 12.13
CA LEU A 22 -11.32 22.08 11.07
C LEU A 22 -12.25 22.04 9.85
N THR A 23 -11.65 22.00 8.65
CA THR A 23 -12.39 21.91 7.39
C THR A 23 -12.26 20.52 6.81
N ILE A 24 -13.37 19.79 6.67
CA ILE A 24 -13.46 18.56 5.89
C ILE A 24 -14.24 18.87 4.60
N ARG A 25 -13.66 18.49 3.46
CA ARG A 25 -14.32 18.59 2.15
C ARG A 25 -14.55 17.19 1.57
N HIS A 26 -15.80 16.83 1.35
CA HIS A 26 -16.17 15.62 0.66
C HIS A 26 -16.18 15.87 -0.85
N LEU A 27 -15.36 15.16 -1.59
CA LEU A 27 -15.26 15.22 -3.04
C LEU A 27 -15.67 13.89 -3.66
N THR A 28 -16.28 13.95 -4.83
CA THR A 28 -16.75 12.74 -5.52
C THR A 28 -16.07 12.65 -6.90
N GLU A 29 -15.47 11.49 -7.19
CA GLU A 29 -14.97 11.15 -8.52
C GLU A 29 -15.97 10.22 -9.21
N ASN A 30 -16.62 10.70 -10.28
CA ASN A 30 -17.69 9.98 -10.99
C ASN A 30 -17.29 9.51 -12.39
N LYS A 31 -16.11 9.94 -12.89
CA LYS A 31 -15.70 9.68 -14.28
C LYS A 31 -14.86 8.39 -14.37
N ILE A 32 -13.92 8.22 -13.44
CA ILE A 32 -12.96 7.12 -13.49
C ILE A 32 -13.00 6.37 -12.15
N GLN A 33 -13.40 5.09 -12.19
CA GLN A 33 -13.48 4.23 -11.01
C GLN A 33 -12.07 3.77 -10.57
N SER A 34 -11.33 4.65 -9.92
CA SER A 34 -9.97 4.39 -9.46
C SER A 34 -9.66 5.23 -8.22
N SER A 35 -8.93 4.64 -7.26
CA SER A 35 -8.42 5.39 -6.10
C SER A 35 -7.45 6.50 -6.52
N TYR A 36 -6.74 6.32 -7.63
CA TYR A 36 -5.80 7.32 -8.14
C TYR A 36 -6.53 8.50 -8.78
N ALA A 37 -7.61 8.26 -9.52
CA ALA A 37 -8.47 9.34 -10.03
C ALA A 37 -9.10 10.13 -8.87
N ALA A 38 -9.58 9.45 -7.83
CA ALA A 38 -10.10 10.11 -6.64
C ALA A 38 -9.03 10.96 -5.92
N ARG A 39 -7.79 10.46 -5.82
CA ARG A 39 -6.65 11.24 -5.28
C ARG A 39 -6.36 12.46 -6.17
N ASN A 40 -6.38 12.32 -7.49
CA ASN A 40 -6.19 13.44 -8.41
C ASN A 40 -7.25 14.54 -8.21
N THR A 41 -8.51 14.15 -8.03
CA THR A 41 -9.61 15.08 -7.70
C THR A 41 -9.34 15.82 -6.40
N ALA A 42 -8.84 15.14 -5.37
CA ALA A 42 -8.48 15.75 -4.10
C ALA A 42 -7.26 16.67 -4.21
N ILE A 43 -6.23 16.28 -4.97
CA ILE A 43 -5.03 17.08 -5.20
C ILE A 43 -5.40 18.41 -5.88
N ARG A 44 -6.26 18.37 -6.92
CA ARG A 44 -6.72 19.57 -7.62
C ARG A 44 -7.52 20.50 -6.72
N ALA A 45 -8.33 19.97 -5.83
CA ALA A 45 -9.13 20.73 -4.89
C ALA A 45 -8.35 21.25 -3.68
N SER A 46 -7.16 20.73 -3.41
CA SER A 46 -6.33 21.13 -2.27
C SER A 46 -5.55 22.41 -2.56
N THR A 47 -5.20 23.15 -1.49
CA THR A 47 -4.38 24.38 -1.57
C THR A 47 -3.14 24.32 -0.70
N GLY A 48 -2.97 23.24 0.08
CA GLY A 48 -1.84 23.06 0.98
C GLY A 48 -0.52 22.90 0.23
N GLU A 49 0.57 23.35 0.80
CA GLU A 49 1.92 23.18 0.28
C GLU A 49 2.35 21.72 0.34
N ILE A 50 1.98 21.02 1.40
CA ILE A 50 2.25 19.60 1.62
C ILE A 50 0.92 18.84 1.59
N LEU A 51 0.86 17.77 0.81
CA LEU A 51 -0.28 16.89 0.69
C LEU A 51 0.05 15.57 1.43
N ALA A 52 -0.67 15.31 2.52
CA ALA A 52 -0.55 14.08 3.28
C ALA A 52 -1.64 13.09 2.87
N PHE A 53 -1.24 11.88 2.54
CA PHE A 53 -2.12 10.78 2.11
C PHE A 53 -2.22 9.72 3.19
N THR A 54 -3.43 9.22 3.40
CA THR A 54 -3.71 8.01 4.17
C THR A 54 -4.93 7.31 3.60
N ASP A 55 -5.07 6.01 3.85
CA ASP A 55 -6.20 5.22 3.35
C ASP A 55 -7.32 5.12 4.41
N ALA A 56 -8.54 4.85 3.98
CA ALA A 56 -9.71 4.79 4.88
C ALA A 56 -9.67 3.60 5.88
N ASP A 57 -8.85 2.59 5.61
CA ASP A 57 -8.59 1.45 6.50
C ASP A 57 -7.32 1.65 7.37
N CYS A 58 -6.80 2.88 7.39
CA CYS A 58 -5.69 3.30 8.26
C CYS A 58 -6.18 4.12 9.45
N ARG A 59 -5.46 3.99 10.58
CA ARG A 59 -5.63 4.80 11.79
C ARG A 59 -4.32 5.53 12.09
N PRO A 60 -4.23 6.84 11.78
CA PRO A 60 -3.08 7.65 12.15
C PRO A 60 -2.92 7.76 13.68
N LEU A 61 -1.67 7.76 14.16
CA LEU A 61 -1.39 8.04 15.57
C LEU A 61 -1.41 9.56 15.83
N PRO A 62 -1.57 10.00 17.09
CA PRO A 62 -1.80 11.44 17.41
C PRO A 62 -0.74 12.40 16.86
N GLN A 63 0.52 11.99 16.75
CA GLN A 63 1.62 12.81 16.25
C GLN A 63 1.95 12.58 14.77
N TRP A 64 1.10 11.82 14.05
CA TRP A 64 1.36 11.42 12.66
C TRP A 64 1.68 12.60 11.76
N ILE A 65 0.81 13.61 11.71
CA ILE A 65 1.00 14.78 10.82
C ILE A 65 2.26 15.56 11.15
N SER A 66 2.53 15.83 12.43
CA SER A 66 3.73 16.58 12.83
C SER A 66 5.01 15.88 12.41
N HIS A 67 5.09 14.56 12.61
CA HIS A 67 6.25 13.78 12.20
C HIS A 67 6.36 13.63 10.67
N LEU A 68 5.22 13.54 9.96
CA LEU A 68 5.23 13.42 8.50
C LEU A 68 5.66 14.72 7.81
N VAL A 69 5.30 15.89 8.36
CA VAL A 69 5.60 17.17 7.73
C VAL A 69 6.95 17.75 8.14
N GLN A 70 7.51 17.35 9.28
CA GLN A 70 8.76 17.86 9.80
C GLN A 70 9.94 17.81 8.78
N PRO A 71 10.16 16.72 8.02
CA PRO A 71 11.26 16.66 7.05
C PRO A 71 11.15 17.66 5.90
N PHE A 72 9.96 18.18 5.60
CA PHE A 72 9.75 19.19 4.58
C PHE A 72 10.32 20.58 4.94
N ALA A 73 10.84 20.75 6.14
CA ALA A 73 11.65 21.94 6.51
C ALA A 73 12.91 22.05 5.62
N ASP A 74 13.47 20.94 5.13
CA ASP A 74 14.45 20.95 4.03
C ASP A 74 13.69 21.22 2.70
N PRO A 75 13.93 22.35 2.01
CA PRO A 75 13.25 22.66 0.76
C PRO A 75 13.57 21.68 -0.38
N ALA A 76 14.60 20.87 -0.27
CA ALA A 76 14.94 19.85 -1.25
C ALA A 76 14.09 18.55 -1.08
N VAL A 77 13.31 18.41 0.02
CA VAL A 77 12.47 17.25 0.26
C VAL A 77 11.15 17.40 -0.49
N GLY A 78 10.91 16.48 -1.43
CA GLY A 78 9.68 16.39 -2.19
C GLY A 78 8.74 15.28 -1.71
N LEU A 79 9.31 14.21 -1.12
CA LEU A 79 8.58 13.03 -0.65
C LEU A 79 8.96 12.69 0.79
N VAL A 80 7.96 12.40 1.62
CA VAL A 80 8.17 11.83 2.96
C VAL A 80 7.31 10.58 3.11
N VAL A 81 7.95 9.47 3.44
CA VAL A 81 7.32 8.17 3.65
C VAL A 81 7.24 7.92 5.15
N GLY A 82 6.05 7.76 5.70
CA GLY A 82 5.87 7.35 7.10
C GLY A 82 5.78 5.83 7.23
N GLU A 83 5.88 5.27 8.44
CA GLU A 83 5.80 3.83 8.65
C GLU A 83 4.35 3.36 8.82
N ILE A 84 4.10 2.12 8.40
CA ILE A 84 2.78 1.46 8.49
C ILE A 84 2.92 0.23 9.38
N ASN A 85 2.23 0.25 10.52
CA ASN A 85 2.15 -0.88 11.43
C ASN A 85 0.79 -1.58 11.29
N ALA A 86 0.71 -2.83 11.72
CA ALA A 86 -0.57 -3.52 11.81
C ALA A 86 -1.48 -2.89 12.88
N LEU A 87 -2.75 -2.70 12.56
CA LEU A 87 -3.77 -2.53 13.59
C LEU A 87 -3.96 -3.91 14.26
N PRO A 88 -4.01 -4.00 15.61
CA PRO A 88 -4.22 -5.28 16.28
C PRO A 88 -5.43 -6.02 15.73
N GLY A 89 -5.22 -7.27 15.31
CA GLY A 89 -6.21 -8.13 14.67
C GLY A 89 -6.66 -9.28 15.56
N GLU A 90 -7.88 -9.78 15.31
CA GLU A 90 -8.46 -10.90 16.05
C GLU A 90 -8.32 -12.22 15.29
N THR A 91 -8.40 -12.17 13.97
CA THR A 91 -8.35 -13.36 13.11
C THR A 91 -6.93 -13.88 12.94
N LEU A 92 -6.84 -15.15 12.55
CA LEU A 92 -5.57 -15.82 12.25
C LEU A 92 -4.76 -15.06 11.18
N LEU A 93 -5.43 -14.57 10.13
CA LEU A 93 -4.77 -13.92 9.01
C LEU A 93 -4.27 -12.52 9.38
N GLU A 94 -5.01 -11.78 10.19
CA GLU A 94 -4.56 -10.49 10.72
C GLU A 94 -3.32 -10.66 11.60
N LYS A 95 -3.32 -11.61 12.52
CA LYS A 95 -2.17 -11.95 13.39
C LYS A 95 -0.97 -12.42 12.58
N TYR A 96 -1.21 -13.21 11.51
CA TYR A 96 -0.15 -13.61 10.59
C TYR A 96 0.44 -12.38 9.86
N ALA A 97 -0.39 -11.49 9.34
CA ALA A 97 0.05 -10.29 8.64
C ALA A 97 0.86 -9.36 9.56
N GLU A 98 0.41 -9.15 10.80
CA GLU A 98 1.13 -8.41 11.83
C GLU A 98 2.52 -9.02 12.08
N ARG A 99 2.59 -10.35 12.31
CA ARG A 99 3.85 -11.05 12.57
C ARG A 99 4.82 -11.02 11.40
N GLN A 100 4.32 -10.96 10.16
CA GLN A 100 5.13 -10.83 8.96
C GLN A 100 5.47 -9.35 8.62
N SER A 101 5.07 -8.40 9.47
CA SER A 101 5.23 -6.96 9.23
C SER A 101 4.75 -6.56 7.83
N MET A 102 3.65 -7.18 7.37
CA MET A 102 3.09 -6.90 6.04
C MET A 102 2.73 -5.42 5.95
N MET A 103 3.02 -4.81 4.80
CA MET A 103 2.83 -3.38 4.53
C MET A 103 3.89 -2.44 5.16
N THR A 104 4.91 -2.94 5.89
CA THR A 104 6.00 -2.04 6.30
C THR A 104 6.58 -1.30 5.10
N GLN A 105 6.78 -0.01 5.26
CA GLN A 105 7.37 0.82 4.20
C GLN A 105 8.87 0.53 3.99
N LYS A 106 9.52 -0.14 4.95
CA LYS A 106 10.94 -0.55 4.82
C LYS A 106 11.16 -1.46 3.60
N ASP A 107 10.20 -2.36 3.32
CA ASP A 107 10.28 -3.25 2.15
C ASP A 107 10.15 -2.48 0.82
N THR A 108 9.28 -1.49 0.76
CA THR A 108 9.08 -0.67 -0.45
C THR A 108 10.23 0.32 -0.65
N LEU A 109 10.80 0.82 0.43
CA LEU A 109 11.99 1.68 0.40
C LEU A 109 13.26 0.91 0.00
N ALA A 110 13.32 -0.40 0.24
CA ALA A 110 14.39 -1.28 -0.20
C ALA A 110 14.21 -1.82 -1.62
N HIS A 111 13.20 -1.34 -2.38
CA HIS A 111 12.90 -1.87 -3.71
C HIS A 111 14.08 -1.65 -4.69
N PRO A 112 14.57 -2.72 -5.38
CA PRO A 112 15.84 -2.66 -6.12
C PRO A 112 15.81 -1.72 -7.33
N PHE A 113 14.65 -1.49 -7.94
CA PHE A 113 14.51 -0.57 -9.08
C PHE A 113 14.57 0.90 -8.64
N CYS A 114 13.77 1.27 -7.66
CA CYS A 114 13.74 2.60 -7.05
C CYS A 114 12.92 2.53 -5.74
N PRO A 115 13.34 3.18 -4.66
CA PRO A 115 12.54 3.31 -3.45
C PRO A 115 11.18 3.95 -3.73
N TYR A 116 10.15 3.51 -3.01
CA TYR A 116 8.82 4.15 -3.06
C TYR A 116 8.08 4.04 -1.74
N GLY A 117 7.12 4.94 -1.52
CA GLY A 117 6.17 4.90 -0.41
C GLY A 117 4.77 4.52 -0.87
N GLN A 118 3.99 3.93 0.03
CA GLN A 118 2.57 3.64 -0.18
C GLN A 118 1.72 4.83 0.27
N THR A 119 0.70 5.20 -0.49
CA THR A 119 -0.20 6.32 -0.17
C THR A 119 -1.03 6.10 1.10
N ALA A 120 -0.97 4.93 1.70
CA ALA A 120 -1.49 4.68 3.03
C ALA A 120 -0.78 5.54 4.12
N ASN A 121 0.48 5.96 3.87
CA ASN A 121 1.22 6.89 4.72
C ASN A 121 2.33 7.62 3.93
N LEU A 122 1.95 8.67 3.22
CA LEU A 122 2.85 9.39 2.31
C LEU A 122 2.59 10.89 2.37
N GLY A 123 3.65 11.69 2.44
CA GLY A 123 3.62 13.14 2.22
C GLY A 123 4.27 13.51 0.88
N ILE A 124 3.67 14.41 0.12
CA ILE A 124 4.21 14.92 -1.14
C ILE A 124 4.10 16.45 -1.16
N ARG A 125 5.20 17.15 -1.50
CA ARG A 125 5.17 18.59 -1.73
C ARG A 125 4.35 18.88 -2.99
N ARG A 126 3.40 19.82 -2.91
CA ARG A 126 2.49 20.15 -4.03
C ARG A 126 3.23 20.51 -5.32
N GLN A 127 4.36 21.21 -5.22
CA GLN A 127 5.18 21.61 -6.37
C GLN A 127 5.62 20.41 -7.22
N VAL A 128 5.85 19.25 -6.62
CA VAL A 128 6.22 18.02 -7.33
C VAL A 128 5.22 17.64 -8.42
N PHE A 129 3.92 17.81 -8.15
CA PHE A 129 2.87 17.49 -9.13
C PHE A 129 2.87 18.42 -10.35
N ALA A 130 3.41 19.62 -10.22
CA ALA A 130 3.57 20.53 -11.36
C ALA A 130 4.72 20.08 -12.29
N GLU A 131 5.71 19.36 -11.76
CA GLU A 131 6.89 18.89 -12.51
C GLU A 131 6.67 17.56 -13.19
N ILE A 132 5.94 16.62 -12.53
CA ILE A 132 5.81 15.24 -13.02
C ILE A 132 4.37 14.81 -13.33
N GLY A 133 3.39 15.70 -13.13
CA GLY A 133 1.96 15.40 -13.26
C GLY A 133 1.39 14.61 -12.08
N LEU A 134 0.14 14.25 -12.19
CA LEU A 134 -0.65 13.57 -11.18
C LEU A 134 -0.48 12.04 -11.26
N PHE A 135 -1.21 11.30 -10.40
CA PHE A 135 -1.30 9.84 -10.53
C PHE A 135 -1.91 9.46 -11.89
N ARG A 136 -1.53 8.31 -12.42
CA ARG A 136 -2.18 7.75 -13.62
C ARG A 136 -3.60 7.31 -13.26
N PRO A 137 -4.65 8.00 -13.73
CA PRO A 137 -5.99 7.84 -13.19
C PRO A 137 -6.62 6.47 -13.53
N TYR A 138 -6.20 5.85 -14.62
CA TYR A 138 -6.73 4.56 -15.08
C TYR A 138 -5.97 3.35 -14.52
N MET A 139 -4.93 3.55 -13.72
CA MET A 139 -4.34 2.45 -12.96
C MET A 139 -5.28 1.99 -11.84
N THR A 140 -5.33 0.70 -11.60
CA THR A 140 -6.11 0.11 -10.51
C THR A 140 -5.24 -0.37 -9.36
N THR A 141 -3.92 -0.37 -9.55
CA THR A 141 -2.89 -0.76 -8.58
C THR A 141 -1.51 -0.34 -9.07
N GLY A 142 -0.53 -0.22 -8.17
CA GLY A 142 0.86 0.13 -8.51
C GLY A 142 1.12 1.60 -8.77
N GLY A 143 0.11 2.48 -8.70
CA GLY A 143 0.26 3.91 -8.94
C GLY A 143 1.08 4.63 -7.86
N ASP A 144 1.20 4.06 -6.67
CA ASP A 144 2.07 4.59 -5.60
C ASP A 144 3.55 4.47 -6.02
N ALA A 145 3.94 3.29 -6.50
CA ALA A 145 5.29 3.06 -7.02
C ALA A 145 5.54 3.91 -8.28
N ASP A 146 4.59 3.94 -9.25
CA ASP A 146 4.67 4.78 -10.44
C ASP A 146 4.94 6.26 -10.08
N MET A 147 4.17 6.82 -9.16
CA MET A 147 4.32 8.21 -8.70
C MET A 147 5.70 8.45 -8.09
N CYS A 148 6.09 7.63 -7.12
CA CYS A 148 7.35 7.79 -6.42
C CYS A 148 8.56 7.58 -7.36
N TRP A 149 8.47 6.65 -8.30
CA TRP A 149 9.53 6.38 -9.28
C TRP A 149 9.69 7.52 -10.28
N ARG A 150 8.59 8.13 -10.75
CA ARG A 150 8.69 9.35 -11.56
C ARG A 150 9.38 10.46 -10.79
N ILE A 151 9.00 10.69 -9.54
CA ILE A 151 9.66 11.70 -8.70
C ILE A 151 11.15 11.41 -8.56
N GLY A 152 11.51 10.20 -8.13
CA GLY A 152 12.90 9.86 -7.83
C GLY A 152 13.81 9.75 -9.06
N ARG A 153 13.26 9.52 -10.25
CA ARG A 153 14.03 9.30 -11.48
C ARG A 153 14.04 10.50 -12.44
N GLU A 154 13.03 11.33 -12.36
CA GLU A 154 12.83 12.44 -13.32
C GLU A 154 13.09 13.81 -12.66
N THR A 155 13.28 13.86 -11.35
CA THR A 155 13.50 15.10 -10.62
C THR A 155 14.68 15.00 -9.64
N ALA A 156 15.08 16.14 -9.06
CA ALA A 156 16.09 16.21 -8.01
C ALA A 156 15.50 16.16 -6.58
N TRP A 157 14.19 15.95 -6.43
CA TRP A 157 13.53 15.90 -5.14
C TRP A 157 13.99 14.71 -4.31
N LYS A 158 14.27 14.97 -3.03
CA LYS A 158 14.67 13.93 -2.07
C LYS A 158 13.46 13.21 -1.50
N LEU A 159 13.61 11.89 -1.30
CA LEU A 159 12.72 11.06 -0.49
C LEU A 159 13.33 10.89 0.92
N VAL A 160 12.52 11.10 1.95
CA VAL A 160 12.89 10.89 3.35
C VAL A 160 11.96 9.88 4.01
N PHE A 161 12.52 8.98 4.80
CA PHE A 161 11.75 8.06 5.64
C PHE A 161 11.57 8.66 7.04
N ALA A 162 10.31 8.95 7.38
CA ALA A 162 9.90 9.44 8.71
C ALA A 162 9.33 8.27 9.53
N GLU A 163 10.19 7.43 10.10
CA GLU A 163 9.81 6.20 10.80
C GLU A 163 8.84 6.45 11.97
N THR A 164 8.89 7.64 12.57
CA THR A 164 8.00 8.04 13.68
C THR A 164 6.64 8.56 13.23
N ALA A 165 6.46 8.84 11.94
CA ALA A 165 5.16 9.19 11.37
C ALA A 165 4.35 7.89 11.14
N LEU A 166 3.61 7.46 12.16
CA LEU A 166 2.99 6.14 12.21
C LEU A 166 1.51 6.17 11.85
N VAL A 167 1.10 5.23 10.99
CA VAL A 167 -0.29 4.81 10.85
C VAL A 167 -0.43 3.32 11.12
N GLN A 168 -1.60 2.91 11.61
CA GLN A 168 -1.96 1.51 11.80
C GLN A 168 -2.93 1.10 10.70
N HIS A 169 -2.61 0.04 9.93
CA HIS A 169 -3.42 -0.46 8.83
C HIS A 169 -4.16 -1.74 9.24
N ARG A 170 -5.44 -1.84 8.84
CA ARG A 170 -6.25 -3.04 9.04
C ARG A 170 -5.91 -4.09 7.98
N HIS A 171 -5.42 -5.24 8.43
CA HIS A 171 -5.12 -6.35 7.54
C HIS A 171 -6.36 -7.14 7.13
N ARG A 172 -6.20 -8.04 6.16
CA ARG A 172 -7.29 -8.87 5.62
C ARG A 172 -7.63 -9.98 6.61
N ALA A 173 -8.93 -10.13 6.90
CA ALA A 173 -9.42 -11.08 7.88
C ALA A 173 -9.83 -12.44 7.28
N THR A 174 -10.08 -12.49 5.96
CA THR A 174 -10.57 -13.68 5.26
C THR A 174 -9.64 -14.14 4.15
N ILE A 175 -9.69 -15.44 3.82
CA ILE A 175 -8.94 -16.03 2.68
C ILE A 175 -9.34 -15.38 1.35
N ALA A 176 -10.62 -15.02 1.17
CA ALA A 176 -11.10 -14.38 -0.05
C ALA A 176 -10.47 -12.98 -0.23
N GLU A 177 -10.42 -12.19 0.83
CA GLU A 177 -9.76 -10.87 0.82
C GLU A 177 -8.26 -10.99 0.59
N LEU A 178 -7.60 -11.95 1.26
CA LEU A 178 -6.17 -12.22 1.07
C LEU A 178 -5.86 -12.59 -0.38
N LYS A 179 -6.69 -13.48 -0.99
CA LYS A 179 -6.60 -13.83 -2.40
C LYS A 179 -6.70 -12.59 -3.31
N SER A 180 -7.72 -11.76 -3.07
CA SER A 180 -7.96 -10.54 -3.84
C SER A 180 -6.76 -9.58 -3.75
N GLN A 181 -6.22 -9.38 -2.54
CA GLN A 181 -5.06 -8.53 -2.29
C GLN A 181 -3.82 -9.02 -3.06
N TRP A 182 -3.49 -10.32 -2.99
CA TRP A 182 -2.30 -10.85 -3.66
C TRP A 182 -2.43 -10.90 -5.18
N ARG A 183 -3.63 -11.15 -5.72
CA ARG A 183 -3.89 -10.98 -7.16
C ARG A 183 -3.69 -9.53 -7.60
N ARG A 184 -4.13 -8.56 -6.78
CA ARG A 184 -3.88 -7.14 -7.02
C ARG A 184 -2.40 -6.80 -7.02
N TYR A 185 -1.60 -7.36 -6.09
CA TYR A 185 -0.14 -7.19 -6.10
C TYR A 185 0.50 -7.80 -7.36
N GLY A 186 0.04 -8.96 -7.82
CA GLY A 186 0.48 -9.53 -9.09
C GLY A 186 0.16 -8.63 -10.28
N ARG A 187 -1.03 -8.05 -10.31
CA ARG A 187 -1.42 -7.06 -11.33
C ARG A 187 -0.51 -5.83 -11.29
N SER A 188 -0.17 -5.34 -10.09
CA SER A 188 0.78 -4.25 -9.93
C SER A 188 2.13 -4.57 -10.56
N ASN A 189 2.68 -5.76 -10.29
CA ASN A 189 3.95 -6.20 -10.89
C ASN A 189 3.90 -6.18 -12.43
N ARG A 190 2.81 -6.65 -13.03
CA ARG A 190 2.62 -6.62 -14.49
C ARG A 190 2.56 -5.18 -15.02
N TYR A 191 1.81 -4.30 -14.37
CA TYR A 191 1.68 -2.91 -14.80
C TYR A 191 3.02 -2.18 -14.74
N LEU A 192 3.76 -2.35 -13.66
CA LEU A 192 5.07 -1.74 -13.49
C LEU A 192 6.12 -2.34 -14.44
N HIS A 193 6.03 -3.64 -14.75
CA HIS A 193 6.84 -4.26 -15.81
C HIS A 193 6.58 -3.62 -17.18
N GLU A 194 5.31 -3.44 -17.56
CA GLU A 194 4.95 -2.87 -18.87
C GLU A 194 5.29 -1.37 -18.97
N LEU A 195 5.33 -0.62 -17.84
CA LEU A 195 5.71 0.79 -17.83
C LEU A 195 7.22 1.01 -17.78
N TYR A 196 7.94 0.18 -17.02
CA TYR A 196 9.34 0.45 -16.63
C TYR A 196 10.32 -0.67 -16.94
N GLY A 197 9.86 -1.81 -17.44
CA GLY A 197 10.71 -2.98 -17.68
C GLY A 197 11.22 -3.67 -16.41
N VAL A 198 10.62 -3.39 -15.24
CA VAL A 198 10.99 -4.04 -13.98
C VAL A 198 10.74 -5.53 -14.06
N ASP A 199 11.66 -6.34 -13.55
CA ASP A 199 11.54 -7.79 -13.59
C ASP A 199 10.24 -8.28 -12.94
N LEU A 200 9.58 -9.21 -13.62
CA LEU A 200 8.41 -9.88 -13.08
C LEU A 200 8.83 -10.81 -11.93
N MET A 201 7.97 -10.89 -10.93
CA MET A 201 8.18 -11.84 -9.85
C MET A 201 8.07 -13.27 -10.40
N ARG A 202 8.98 -14.13 -9.94
CA ARG A 202 9.05 -15.52 -10.37
C ARG A 202 7.74 -16.27 -10.11
N ASP A 203 7.29 -16.99 -11.13
CA ASP A 203 6.15 -17.90 -11.01
C ASP A 203 6.58 -19.22 -10.36
N PHE A 204 5.72 -19.78 -9.52
CA PHE A 204 5.90 -21.11 -8.99
C PHE A 204 5.26 -22.15 -9.91
N THR A 205 6.03 -23.17 -10.26
CA THR A 205 5.51 -24.36 -10.93
C THR A 205 4.68 -25.20 -9.95
N TRP A 206 3.82 -26.06 -10.48
CA TRP A 206 3.07 -26.99 -9.64
C TRP A 206 4.00 -27.94 -8.85
N LYS A 207 5.13 -28.38 -9.46
CA LYS A 207 6.14 -29.22 -8.82
C LYS A 207 6.78 -28.52 -7.61
N GLU A 208 7.14 -27.26 -7.76
CA GLU A 208 7.68 -26.44 -6.65
C GLU A 208 6.65 -26.24 -5.56
N SER A 209 5.38 -26.05 -5.91
CA SER A 209 4.29 -25.90 -4.95
C SER A 209 4.09 -27.19 -4.14
N VAL A 210 4.07 -28.34 -4.81
CA VAL A 210 3.98 -29.66 -4.14
C VAL A 210 5.20 -29.90 -3.27
N TYR A 211 6.41 -29.62 -3.76
CA TYR A 211 7.65 -29.76 -2.97
C TYR A 211 7.61 -28.88 -1.70
N ARG A 212 7.21 -27.63 -1.82
CA ARG A 212 7.11 -26.72 -0.66
C ARG A 212 6.08 -27.20 0.36
N LEU A 213 4.93 -27.66 -0.12
CA LEU A 213 3.87 -28.17 0.74
C LEU A 213 4.30 -29.47 1.45
N SER A 214 4.93 -30.41 0.74
CA SER A 214 5.45 -31.64 1.33
C SER A 214 6.59 -31.37 2.34
N ARG A 215 7.51 -30.46 2.01
CA ARG A 215 8.56 -30.01 2.94
C ARG A 215 7.96 -29.38 4.20
N TRP A 216 6.93 -28.53 4.04
CA TRP A 216 6.23 -27.96 5.18
C TRP A 216 5.61 -29.06 6.05
N LEU A 217 4.86 -29.98 5.46
CA LEU A 217 4.16 -31.04 6.19
C LEU A 217 5.11 -31.99 6.93
N LEU A 218 6.20 -32.39 6.26
CA LEU A 218 7.10 -33.44 6.77
C LEU A 218 8.24 -32.90 7.63
N LYS A 219 8.62 -31.63 7.49
CA LYS A 219 9.78 -31.05 8.19
C LYS A 219 9.41 -29.83 9.03
N GLU A 220 8.78 -28.81 8.43
CA GLU A 220 8.59 -27.54 9.11
C GLU A 220 7.48 -27.62 10.18
N LEU A 221 6.36 -28.24 9.86
CA LEU A 221 5.23 -28.38 10.78
C LEU A 221 5.58 -29.18 12.05
N PRO A 222 6.26 -30.35 11.99
CA PRO A 222 6.67 -31.07 13.19
C PRO A 222 7.63 -30.24 14.08
N VAL A 223 8.60 -29.56 13.47
CA VAL A 223 9.57 -28.74 14.22
C VAL A 223 8.89 -27.54 14.86
N ALA A 224 8.06 -26.81 14.09
CA ALA A 224 7.32 -25.65 14.60
C ALA A 224 6.29 -26.05 15.67
N GLY A 225 5.61 -27.19 15.47
CA GLY A 225 4.68 -27.75 16.46
C GLY A 225 5.36 -28.09 17.77
N ALA A 226 6.50 -28.82 17.73
CA ALA A 226 7.29 -29.11 18.91
C ALA A 226 7.80 -27.83 19.61
N SER A 227 8.25 -26.83 18.85
CA SER A 227 8.68 -25.55 19.40
C SER A 227 7.53 -24.77 20.05
N ALA A 228 6.34 -24.82 19.47
CA ALA A 228 5.14 -24.17 20.01
C ALA A 228 4.68 -24.84 21.30
N ILE A 229 4.68 -26.19 21.35
CA ILE A 229 4.38 -26.95 22.57
C ILE A 229 5.40 -26.64 23.70
N ALA A 230 6.68 -26.47 23.33
CA ALA A 230 7.73 -26.05 24.26
C ALA A 230 7.68 -24.57 24.66
N GLY A 231 6.70 -23.78 24.19
CA GLY A 231 6.55 -22.35 24.46
C GLY A 231 7.64 -21.46 23.87
N LYS A 232 8.44 -21.97 22.90
CA LYS A 232 9.57 -21.23 22.30
C LYS A 232 9.16 -20.33 21.14
N THR A 233 8.12 -20.73 20.39
CA THR A 233 7.63 -19.95 19.23
C THR A 233 6.11 -19.96 19.20
N PRO A 234 5.46 -18.90 18.67
CA PRO A 234 4.02 -18.90 18.43
C PRO A 234 3.65 -19.99 17.41
N TRP A 235 2.51 -20.64 17.61
CA TRP A 235 1.98 -21.65 16.68
C TRP A 235 1.68 -21.10 15.27
N LEU A 236 1.52 -19.76 15.15
CA LEU A 236 1.37 -19.04 13.88
C LEU A 236 2.53 -19.33 12.90
N ASP A 237 3.73 -19.55 13.41
CA ASP A 237 4.89 -19.86 12.58
C ASP A 237 4.75 -21.21 11.87
N ALA A 238 4.01 -22.13 12.47
CA ALA A 238 3.74 -23.45 11.87
C ALA A 238 2.90 -23.35 10.58
N ILE A 239 2.08 -22.34 10.42
CA ILE A 239 1.19 -22.15 9.25
C ILE A 239 1.70 -21.08 8.29
N ALA A 240 2.81 -20.43 8.57
CA ALA A 240 3.33 -19.34 7.73
C ALA A 240 3.67 -19.83 6.30
N SER A 241 4.32 -21.00 6.16
CA SER A 241 4.72 -21.54 4.85
C SER A 241 3.54 -21.80 3.90
N PRO A 242 2.44 -22.48 4.28
CA PRO A 242 1.30 -22.65 3.39
C PRO A 242 0.59 -21.34 3.06
N ILE A 243 0.49 -20.39 3.99
CA ILE A 243 -0.09 -19.06 3.70
C ILE A 243 0.80 -18.31 2.70
N ASN A 244 2.12 -18.30 2.89
CA ASN A 244 3.08 -17.69 1.97
C ASN A 244 2.99 -18.31 0.56
N LEU A 245 2.86 -19.63 0.47
CA LEU A 245 2.67 -20.33 -0.81
C LEU A 245 1.36 -19.93 -1.47
N TYR A 246 0.26 -19.88 -0.71
CA TYR A 246 -1.04 -19.43 -1.21
C TYR A 246 -0.97 -17.99 -1.75
N CYS A 247 -0.32 -17.08 -1.01
CA CYS A 247 -0.08 -15.71 -1.41
C CYS A 247 0.72 -15.62 -2.72
N ALA A 248 1.82 -16.38 -2.82
CA ALA A 248 2.68 -16.40 -4.01
C ALA A 248 1.94 -16.93 -5.26
N ILE A 249 1.16 -18.00 -5.13
CA ILE A 249 0.34 -18.57 -6.22
C ILE A 249 -0.67 -17.51 -6.72
N ASN A 250 -1.36 -16.82 -5.81
CA ASN A 250 -2.34 -15.81 -6.19
C ASN A 250 -1.68 -14.56 -6.80
N ARG A 251 -0.51 -14.16 -6.34
CA ARG A 251 0.28 -13.10 -6.98
C ARG A 251 0.67 -13.49 -8.41
N SER A 252 1.21 -14.69 -8.61
CA SER A 252 1.55 -15.20 -9.94
C SER A 252 0.34 -15.23 -10.87
N ALA A 253 -0.82 -15.67 -10.39
CA ALA A 253 -2.06 -15.65 -11.15
C ALA A 253 -2.44 -14.21 -11.57
N GLY A 254 -2.44 -13.27 -10.62
CA GLY A 254 -2.72 -11.85 -10.91
C GLY A 254 -1.74 -11.24 -11.91
N GLN A 255 -0.46 -11.61 -11.84
CA GLN A 255 0.58 -11.16 -12.77
C GLN A 255 0.37 -11.70 -14.20
N ARG A 256 -0.03 -12.98 -14.35
CA ARG A 256 -0.28 -13.58 -15.67
C ARG A 256 -1.55 -13.07 -16.34
N GLU A 257 -2.60 -12.85 -15.56
CA GLU A 257 -3.91 -12.43 -16.08
C GLU A 257 -3.99 -10.94 -16.41
N ALA A 258 -3.09 -10.14 -15.84
CA ALA A 258 -3.13 -8.70 -15.99
C ALA A 258 -2.45 -8.24 -17.30
N LYS A 259 -2.99 -7.17 -17.85
CA LYS A 259 -2.42 -6.35 -18.91
C LYS A 259 -2.68 -4.90 -18.56
N LEU A 260 -1.70 -4.03 -18.75
CA LEU A 260 -1.87 -2.59 -18.53
C LEU A 260 -2.87 -2.03 -19.55
N PRO A 261 -3.98 -1.40 -19.12
CA PRO A 261 -4.87 -0.72 -20.04
C PRO A 261 -4.16 0.44 -20.75
N GLU A 262 -4.36 0.63 -22.05
CA GLU A 262 -3.76 1.75 -22.77
C GLU A 262 -4.02 3.12 -22.13
N PRO A 263 -5.27 3.45 -21.65
CA PRO A 263 -5.49 4.69 -20.93
C PRO A 263 -4.66 4.85 -19.65
N ALA A 264 -4.22 3.74 -19.05
CA ALA A 264 -3.39 3.78 -17.84
C ALA A 264 -1.97 4.31 -18.08
N LYS A 265 -1.55 4.46 -19.33
CA LYS A 265 -0.30 5.16 -19.70
C LYS A 265 -0.41 6.67 -19.61
N THR A 266 -1.63 7.21 -19.56
CA THR A 266 -1.89 8.65 -19.50
C THR A 266 -1.54 9.23 -18.13
N ILE A 267 -0.84 10.36 -18.12
CA ILE A 267 -0.60 11.19 -16.93
C ILE A 267 -1.47 12.45 -17.09
N GLU A 268 -2.19 12.77 -16.03
CA GLU A 268 -2.92 14.05 -15.94
C GLU A 268 -2.03 15.10 -15.27
N TRP A 269 -2.32 16.35 -15.55
CA TRP A 269 -1.60 17.50 -14.99
C TRP A 269 -2.52 18.35 -14.09
N LEU A 270 -1.91 19.20 -13.25
CA LEU A 270 -2.62 20.17 -12.40
C LEU A 270 -3.39 21.18 -13.24
#